data_1f932d0fdd2173ea5db8481b245c5b8a
#
_entry.id   1f932d0fdd2173ea5db8481b245c5b8a
#
_cell.length_a   1.000
_cell.length_b   1.000
_cell.length_c   1.000
_cell.angle_alpha   90.00
_cell.angle_beta   90.00
_cell.angle_gamma   90.00
#
_symmetry.space_group_name_H-M   'P 1'
#
loop_
_entity.id
_entity.type
_entity.pdbx_description
1 polymer ?
#
loop_
_entity_poly.entity_id
_entity_poly.type
_entity_poly.pdbx_seq_one_letter_code
_entity_poly.pdbx_strand_id
1 'polypeptide(L)'
;MPKSTKNAVAKVREHRLAIVVDSSACLPSPIHSNIPLRVVPMKLTLGDSTFLDGVDLSSSAFYRTMRRNLKVPPVTSAPSPGAFLNAFRDVSKSASSILCLTVSPRFSSSYYSSRAAAMQASNELPDTEISVIDTESAAGGHGLVALAAVRASERGGGLVQAISAARSVIENVTLLAFLDTLYFVWKGGRVKAISYAGTAALRIKPLFELRRGEIFNIGRPRTTSRATEKLMRILEERAGSRRLHAAVMHGDSPELANEIRNKIENLFECQEIYVSECSPVMGSHAGPGLVGVAFWSESL
;
A
#
# COMPACT_ATOMS: atom_id res chain seq x y z
N MET A 1 51.83 27.18 17.33
CA MET A 1 50.69 26.32 17.69
C MET A 1 49.95 25.94 16.43
N PRO A 2 49.95 24.67 16.01
CA PRO A 2 49.24 24.26 14.79
C PRO A 2 47.71 24.13 15.09
N LYS A 3 46.93 24.69 14.18
CA LYS A 3 45.47 24.57 14.19
C LYS A 3 45.10 23.09 13.89
N SER A 4 44.38 22.49 14.84
CA SER A 4 43.78 21.17 14.71
C SER A 4 42.76 21.20 13.56
N THR A 5 43.09 20.62 12.43
CA THR A 5 42.16 20.24 11.37
C THR A 5 41.33 19.08 11.87
N LYS A 6 40.12 19.34 12.33
CA LYS A 6 39.12 18.31 12.53
C LYS A 6 38.77 17.74 11.16
N ASN A 7 39.38 16.66 10.77
CA ASN A 7 38.92 15.79 9.70
C ASN A 7 37.58 15.20 10.15
N ALA A 8 36.47 15.80 9.72
CA ALA A 8 35.18 15.14 9.72
C ALA A 8 35.30 14.02 8.65
N VAL A 9 35.56 12.81 9.11
CA VAL A 9 35.44 11.60 8.29
C VAL A 9 33.97 11.55 7.89
N ALA A 10 33.69 11.87 6.62
CA ALA A 10 32.37 11.71 6.05
C ALA A 10 31.97 10.24 6.24
N LYS A 11 30.96 9.99 7.08
CA LYS A 11 30.45 8.64 7.33
C LYS A 11 29.94 8.10 5.99
N VAL A 12 30.66 7.15 5.39
CA VAL A 12 30.25 6.51 4.15
C VAL A 12 28.87 5.87 4.40
N ARG A 13 27.87 6.33 3.67
CA ARG A 13 26.52 5.76 3.76
C ARG A 13 26.54 4.40 3.07
N GLU A 14 26.01 3.40 3.76
CA GLU A 14 26.05 2.01 3.31
C GLU A 14 25.16 1.78 2.07
N HIS A 15 24.08 2.54 1.97
CA HIS A 15 23.13 2.42 0.87
C HIS A 15 23.00 3.73 0.08
N ARG A 16 22.82 3.60 -1.24
CA ARG A 16 22.53 4.76 -2.09
C ARG A 16 21.09 5.21 -1.97
N LEU A 17 20.15 4.28 -1.75
CA LEU A 17 18.73 4.53 -1.71
C LEU A 17 18.06 3.88 -0.49
N ALA A 18 17.10 4.59 0.10
CA ALA A 18 16.10 4.04 1.02
C ALA A 18 14.69 4.26 0.47
N ILE A 19 13.79 3.34 0.76
CA ILE A 19 12.37 3.43 0.40
C ILE A 19 11.56 3.77 1.65
N VAL A 20 10.66 4.75 1.54
CA VAL A 20 9.70 5.11 2.59
C VAL A 20 8.30 4.94 2.05
N VAL A 21 7.42 4.28 2.79
CA VAL A 21 5.99 4.09 2.43
C VAL A 21 5.10 4.42 3.62
N ASP A 22 3.83 4.74 3.40
CA ASP A 22 2.86 4.73 4.48
C ASP A 22 2.29 3.32 4.72
N SER A 23 1.65 3.09 5.86
CA SER A 23 1.23 1.76 6.30
C SER A 23 0.05 1.16 5.51
N SER A 24 -0.50 1.88 4.53
CA SER A 24 -1.52 1.33 3.64
C SER A 24 -0.97 0.39 2.56
N ALA A 25 0.36 0.23 2.46
CA ALA A 25 1.00 -0.46 1.34
C ALA A 25 0.75 -1.98 1.29
N CYS A 26 0.18 -2.60 2.30
CA CYS A 26 -0.07 -4.07 2.36
C CYS A 26 1.11 -4.89 1.83
N LEU A 27 2.30 -4.62 2.35
CA LEU A 27 3.52 -5.31 1.97
C LEU A 27 3.54 -6.76 2.49
N PRO A 28 4.33 -7.66 1.86
CA PRO A 28 4.54 -8.99 2.42
C PRO A 28 5.24 -8.91 3.78
N SER A 29 5.01 -9.90 4.64
CA SER A 29 5.67 -9.99 5.95
C SER A 29 6.23 -11.41 6.13
N PRO A 30 7.54 -11.56 6.38
CA PRO A 30 8.57 -10.51 6.42
C PRO A 30 8.92 -9.97 5.02
N ILE A 31 9.40 -8.73 4.98
CA ILE A 31 10.00 -8.18 3.77
C ILE A 31 11.47 -8.56 3.78
N HIS A 32 11.87 -9.39 2.82
CA HIS A 32 13.28 -9.71 2.61
C HIS A 32 13.87 -8.71 1.63
N SER A 33 14.60 -7.73 2.13
CA SER A 33 15.28 -6.72 1.33
C SER A 33 16.59 -6.27 1.98
N ASN A 34 17.61 -6.08 1.17
CA ASN A 34 18.88 -5.47 1.57
C ASN A 34 18.81 -3.94 1.54
N ILE A 35 17.73 -3.36 1.05
CA ILE A 35 17.52 -1.93 0.97
C ILE A 35 16.73 -1.45 2.19
N PRO A 36 17.15 -0.35 2.84
CA PRO A 36 16.37 0.22 3.93
C PRO A 36 14.96 0.57 3.47
N LEU A 37 13.96 -0.11 4.04
CA LEU A 37 12.55 0.16 3.82
C LEU A 37 11.91 0.58 5.15
N ARG A 38 11.30 1.77 5.16
CA ARG A 38 10.65 2.33 6.34
C ARG A 38 9.16 2.51 6.09
N VAL A 39 8.33 1.92 6.93
CA VAL A 39 6.88 2.15 6.94
C VAL A 39 6.57 3.27 7.93
N VAL A 40 5.83 4.28 7.49
CA VAL A 40 5.32 5.38 8.32
C VAL A 40 3.88 5.06 8.70
N PRO A 41 3.59 4.80 9.99
CA PRO A 41 2.26 4.37 10.41
C PRO A 41 1.23 5.50 10.29
N MET A 42 0.09 5.18 9.72
CA MET A 42 -1.13 5.98 9.83
C MET A 42 -1.71 5.86 11.24
N LYS A 43 -2.70 6.68 11.58
CA LYS A 43 -3.41 6.60 12.85
C LYS A 43 -4.80 6.04 12.67
N LEU A 44 -5.22 5.24 13.63
CA LEU A 44 -6.55 4.66 13.73
C LEU A 44 -7.14 5.00 15.10
N THR A 45 -8.33 5.58 15.14
CA THR A 45 -9.07 5.85 16.36
C THR A 45 -10.26 4.90 16.46
N LEU A 46 -10.34 4.16 17.57
CA LEU A 46 -11.42 3.25 17.93
C LEU A 46 -12.04 3.75 19.25
N GLY A 47 -13.24 4.32 19.20
CA GLY A 47 -13.82 5.00 20.36
C GLY A 47 -12.90 6.14 20.81
N ASP A 48 -12.46 6.11 22.07
CA ASP A 48 -11.59 7.14 22.67
C ASP A 48 -10.08 6.83 22.55
N SER A 49 -9.71 5.71 21.95
CA SER A 49 -8.32 5.26 21.86
C SER A 49 -7.77 5.43 20.45
N THR A 50 -6.58 5.99 20.34
CA THR A 50 -5.85 6.14 19.06
C THR A 50 -4.63 5.26 19.03
N PHE A 51 -4.44 4.53 17.92
CA PHE A 51 -3.39 3.56 17.68
C PHE A 51 -2.58 3.93 16.44
N LEU A 52 -1.31 3.57 16.44
CA LEU A 52 -0.47 3.58 15.24
C LEU A 52 -0.68 2.26 14.47
N ASP A 53 -1.04 2.37 13.21
CA ASP A 53 -1.37 1.27 12.31
C ASP A 53 -0.21 0.28 12.17
N GLY A 54 -0.47 -0.99 12.49
CA GLY A 54 0.54 -2.06 12.44
C GLY A 54 1.64 -2.00 13.53
N VAL A 55 1.56 -1.03 14.47
CA VAL A 55 2.50 -0.88 15.60
C VAL A 55 1.80 -1.20 16.91
N ASP A 56 0.76 -0.43 17.25
CA ASP A 56 0.06 -0.56 18.54
C ASP A 56 -1.10 -1.57 18.46
N LEU A 57 -1.58 -1.86 17.26
CA LEU A 57 -2.72 -2.73 17.02
C LEU A 57 -2.44 -3.66 15.84
N SER A 58 -2.44 -4.97 16.09
CA SER A 58 -2.32 -5.96 15.01
C SER A 58 -3.62 -6.09 14.20
N SER A 59 -3.51 -6.47 12.92
CA SER A 59 -4.68 -6.70 12.05
C SER A 59 -5.65 -7.71 12.66
N SER A 60 -5.16 -8.82 13.21
CA SER A 60 -6.01 -9.85 13.83
C SER A 60 -6.76 -9.33 15.07
N ALA A 61 -6.13 -8.49 15.90
CA ALA A 61 -6.81 -7.88 17.06
C ALA A 61 -7.88 -6.88 16.59
N PHE A 62 -7.56 -6.08 15.58
CA PHE A 62 -8.48 -5.14 14.95
C PHE A 62 -9.72 -5.85 14.39
N TYR A 63 -9.54 -6.87 13.55
CA TYR A 63 -10.67 -7.58 12.93
C TYR A 63 -11.54 -8.31 13.95
N ARG A 64 -10.95 -8.88 15.02
CA ARG A 64 -11.75 -9.42 16.14
C ARG A 64 -12.63 -8.36 16.79
N THR A 65 -12.11 -7.14 16.98
CA THR A 65 -12.88 -6.03 17.54
C THR A 65 -13.99 -5.60 16.57
N MET A 66 -13.70 -5.51 15.29
CA MET A 66 -14.67 -5.15 14.25
C MET A 66 -15.84 -6.13 14.17
N ARG A 67 -15.59 -7.44 14.31
CA ARG A 67 -16.65 -8.45 14.32
C ARG A 67 -17.57 -8.36 15.55
N ARG A 68 -17.01 -7.91 16.69
CA ARG A 68 -17.78 -7.80 17.95
C ARG A 68 -18.56 -6.51 18.09
N ASN A 69 -18.07 -5.43 17.53
CA ASN A 69 -18.65 -4.10 17.75
C ASN A 69 -18.62 -3.25 16.47
N LEU A 70 -19.63 -3.41 15.63
CA LEU A 70 -19.79 -2.64 14.38
C LEU A 70 -20.48 -1.26 14.59
N LYS A 71 -20.87 -0.90 15.83
CA LYS A 71 -21.71 0.30 16.07
C LYS A 71 -20.96 1.61 15.86
N VAL A 72 -19.66 1.64 16.14
CA VAL A 72 -18.82 2.83 15.96
C VAL A 72 -17.76 2.55 14.89
N PRO A 73 -17.88 3.13 13.70
CA PRO A 73 -16.87 2.96 12.67
C PRO A 73 -15.56 3.61 13.11
N PRO A 74 -14.41 2.95 12.83
CA PRO A 74 -13.10 3.52 13.09
C PRO A 74 -12.89 4.82 12.30
N VAL A 75 -12.11 5.74 12.87
CA VAL A 75 -11.67 6.96 12.19
C VAL A 75 -10.17 6.86 11.92
N THR A 76 -9.75 7.24 10.71
CA THR A 76 -8.33 7.18 10.32
C THR A 76 -7.79 8.55 9.97
N SER A 77 -6.50 8.76 10.20
CA SER A 77 -5.79 9.93 9.72
C SER A 77 -4.44 9.55 9.13
N ALA A 78 -4.02 10.34 8.12
CA ALA A 78 -2.70 10.22 7.52
C ALA A 78 -1.60 10.47 8.55
N PRO A 79 -0.38 9.99 8.32
CA PRO A 79 0.79 10.40 9.09
C PRO A 79 0.98 11.90 8.98
N SER A 80 1.42 12.54 10.07
CA SER A 80 1.76 13.97 10.03
C SER A 80 3.05 14.23 9.23
N PRO A 81 3.29 15.48 8.76
CA PRO A 81 4.58 15.84 8.18
C PRO A 81 5.76 15.51 9.08
N GLY A 82 5.62 15.73 10.41
CA GLY A 82 6.66 15.36 11.39
C GLY A 82 6.95 13.86 11.46
N ALA A 83 5.95 12.99 11.25
CA ALA A 83 6.17 11.54 11.21
C ALA A 83 7.00 11.13 9.98
N PHE A 84 6.70 11.69 8.80
CA PHE A 84 7.52 11.49 7.60
C PHE A 84 8.93 12.07 7.74
N LEU A 85 9.06 13.27 8.29
CA LEU A 85 10.36 13.90 8.53
C LEU A 85 11.24 13.06 9.44
N ASN A 86 10.69 12.49 10.51
CA ASN A 86 11.41 11.58 11.38
C ASN A 86 11.86 10.31 10.63
N ALA A 87 11.00 9.75 9.79
CA ALA A 87 11.37 8.62 8.94
C ALA A 87 12.51 8.98 7.97
N PHE A 88 12.47 10.17 7.34
CA PHE A 88 13.55 10.64 6.46
C PHE A 88 14.86 10.81 7.22
N ARG A 89 14.83 11.43 8.41
CA ARG A 89 16.01 11.54 9.30
C ARG A 89 16.59 10.18 9.67
N ASP A 90 15.73 9.20 9.95
CA ASP A 90 16.20 7.87 10.33
C ASP A 90 16.91 7.15 9.19
N VAL A 91 16.30 7.11 8.00
CA VAL A 91 16.89 6.40 6.85
C VAL A 91 18.07 7.15 6.23
N SER A 92 18.13 8.50 6.35
CA SER A 92 19.26 9.30 5.85
C SER A 92 20.58 9.03 6.57
N LYS A 93 20.54 8.38 7.73
CA LYS A 93 21.74 7.94 8.45
C LYS A 93 22.52 6.88 7.66
N SER A 94 21.85 6.09 6.83
CA SER A 94 22.42 5.00 6.05
C SER A 94 22.27 5.13 4.54
N ALA A 95 21.42 6.04 4.05
CA ALA A 95 21.17 6.24 2.62
C ALA A 95 21.40 7.69 2.20
N SER A 96 21.89 7.90 0.96
CA SER A 96 22.11 9.22 0.37
C SER A 96 20.92 9.74 -0.43
N SER A 97 19.95 8.88 -0.75
CA SER A 97 18.71 9.27 -1.40
C SER A 97 17.50 8.50 -0.82
N ILE A 98 16.34 9.10 -0.93
CA ILE A 98 15.08 8.56 -0.39
C ILE A 98 14.01 8.66 -1.46
N LEU A 99 13.36 7.53 -1.75
CA LEU A 99 12.12 7.51 -2.51
C LEU A 99 10.95 7.25 -1.56
N CYS A 100 10.10 8.25 -1.40
CA CYS A 100 8.87 8.14 -0.62
C CYS A 100 7.69 7.85 -1.57
N LEU A 101 7.03 6.73 -1.34
CA LEU A 101 5.86 6.29 -2.09
C LEU A 101 4.65 6.30 -1.17
N THR A 102 3.55 6.92 -1.58
CA THR A 102 2.36 7.06 -0.73
C THR A 102 1.11 6.55 -1.42
N VAL A 103 0.12 6.20 -0.63
CA VAL A 103 -1.23 5.98 -1.14
C VAL A 103 -1.72 7.21 -1.89
N SER A 104 -2.57 6.99 -2.89
CA SER A 104 -3.13 8.09 -3.69
C SER A 104 -3.80 9.18 -2.84
N PRO A 105 -3.58 10.46 -3.15
CA PRO A 105 -4.21 11.61 -2.49
C PRO A 105 -5.75 11.60 -2.61
N ARG A 106 -6.31 10.78 -3.49
CA ARG A 106 -7.77 10.55 -3.54
C ARG A 106 -8.32 9.85 -2.30
N PHE A 107 -7.46 9.12 -1.56
CA PHE A 107 -7.86 8.33 -0.38
C PHE A 107 -7.31 8.89 0.93
N SER A 108 -6.13 9.55 0.90
CA SER A 108 -5.43 10.02 2.10
C SER A 108 -4.61 11.28 1.81
N SER A 109 -4.41 12.10 2.83
CA SER A 109 -3.48 13.24 2.75
C SER A 109 -2.00 12.86 2.94
N SER A 110 -1.64 11.55 2.97
CA SER A 110 -0.26 11.07 3.12
C SER A 110 0.70 11.72 2.12
N TYR A 111 0.29 11.83 0.86
CA TYR A 111 1.08 12.49 -0.19
C TYR A 111 1.44 13.94 0.16
N TYR A 112 0.47 14.73 0.60
CA TYR A 112 0.72 16.13 0.96
C TYR A 112 1.57 16.26 2.22
N SER A 113 1.34 15.39 3.21
CA SER A 113 2.14 15.33 4.43
C SER A 113 3.60 14.97 4.15
N SER A 114 3.85 13.99 3.28
CA SER A 114 5.20 13.57 2.92
C SER A 114 5.92 14.63 2.08
N ARG A 115 5.21 15.34 1.20
CA ARG A 115 5.79 16.47 0.44
C ARG A 115 6.18 17.62 1.36
N ALA A 116 5.33 17.98 2.32
CA ALA A 116 5.66 19.01 3.32
C ALA A 116 6.90 18.61 4.15
N ALA A 117 6.99 17.32 4.53
CA ALA A 117 8.16 16.79 5.20
C ALA A 117 9.43 16.85 4.33
N ALA A 118 9.33 16.53 3.03
CA ALA A 118 10.46 16.61 2.10
C ALA A 118 10.96 18.06 1.93
N MET A 119 10.05 19.03 1.85
CA MET A 119 10.42 20.46 1.81
C MET A 119 11.14 20.91 3.09
N GLN A 120 10.72 20.44 4.26
CA GLN A 120 11.41 20.72 5.51
C GLN A 120 12.78 20.02 5.56
N ALA A 121 12.82 18.75 5.12
CA ALA A 121 14.04 17.94 5.11
C ALA A 121 15.12 18.53 4.20
N SER A 122 14.79 19.27 3.14
CA SER A 122 15.78 19.88 2.24
C SER A 122 16.73 20.86 2.97
N ASN A 123 16.26 21.49 4.03
CA ASN A 123 17.06 22.38 4.86
C ASN A 123 17.87 21.62 5.93
N GLU A 124 17.35 20.49 6.41
CA GLU A 124 17.93 19.73 7.53
C GLU A 124 18.88 18.61 7.05
N LEU A 125 18.67 18.11 5.85
CA LEU A 125 19.38 16.97 5.24
C LEU A 125 19.92 17.36 3.85
N PRO A 126 20.79 18.39 3.75
CA PRO A 126 21.20 18.95 2.45
C PRO A 126 21.92 17.91 1.55
N ASP A 127 22.54 16.88 2.16
CA ASP A 127 23.23 15.81 1.43
C ASP A 127 22.34 14.60 1.12
N THR A 128 21.00 14.73 1.26
CA THR A 128 20.07 13.64 1.01
C THR A 128 19.05 14.09 -0.03
N GLU A 129 19.06 13.43 -1.19
CA GLU A 129 18.05 13.66 -2.23
C GLU A 129 16.75 12.94 -1.87
N ILE A 130 15.61 13.67 -1.83
CA ILE A 130 14.31 13.11 -1.47
C ILE A 130 13.31 13.31 -2.60
N SER A 131 12.75 12.22 -3.10
CA SER A 131 11.66 12.22 -4.08
C SER A 131 10.39 11.66 -3.46
N VAL A 132 9.24 12.31 -3.70
CA VAL A 132 7.92 11.86 -3.24
C VAL A 132 7.03 11.60 -4.44
N ILE A 133 6.46 10.39 -4.52
CA ILE A 133 5.60 9.96 -5.64
C ILE A 133 4.25 9.46 -5.09
N ASP A 134 3.17 9.91 -5.72
CA ASP A 134 1.84 9.29 -5.63
C ASP A 134 1.86 7.97 -6.40
N THR A 135 1.47 6.88 -5.74
CA THR A 135 1.39 5.56 -6.39
C THR A 135 0.13 5.38 -7.23
N GLU A 136 -0.77 6.36 -7.24
CA GLU A 136 -2.09 6.27 -7.88
C GLU A 136 -2.86 4.99 -7.52
N SER A 137 -2.49 4.36 -6.42
CA SER A 137 -3.01 3.08 -5.98
C SER A 137 -3.18 3.07 -4.45
N ALA A 138 -3.56 1.91 -3.92
CA ALA A 138 -3.70 1.63 -2.50
C ALA A 138 -3.39 0.15 -2.23
N ALA A 139 -3.27 -0.23 -0.97
CA ALA A 139 -3.11 -1.61 -0.54
C ALA A 139 -2.00 -2.34 -1.31
N GLY A 140 -2.25 -3.54 -1.82
CA GLY A 140 -1.26 -4.32 -2.59
C GLY A 140 -0.76 -3.63 -3.86
N GLY A 141 -1.56 -2.76 -4.50
CA GLY A 141 -1.09 -1.98 -5.65
C GLY A 141 0.00 -0.99 -5.26
N HIS A 142 -0.17 -0.28 -4.14
CA HIS A 142 0.88 0.54 -3.53
C HIS A 142 2.10 -0.32 -3.14
N GLY A 143 1.85 -1.52 -2.55
CA GLY A 143 2.91 -2.46 -2.21
C GLY A 143 3.74 -2.91 -3.40
N LEU A 144 3.10 -3.28 -4.52
CA LEU A 144 3.79 -3.69 -5.75
C LEU A 144 4.65 -2.57 -6.36
N VAL A 145 4.17 -1.32 -6.32
CA VAL A 145 4.95 -0.14 -6.74
C VAL A 145 6.21 0.00 -5.87
N ALA A 146 6.06 -0.16 -4.54
CA ALA A 146 7.19 -0.08 -3.62
C ALA A 146 8.20 -1.21 -3.85
N LEU A 147 7.73 -2.44 -4.04
CA LEU A 147 8.59 -3.60 -4.31
C LEU A 147 9.35 -3.47 -5.64
N ALA A 148 8.75 -2.89 -6.67
CA ALA A 148 9.45 -2.61 -7.92
C ALA A 148 10.63 -1.65 -7.73
N ALA A 149 10.45 -0.59 -6.93
CA ALA A 149 11.52 0.34 -6.57
C ALA A 149 12.63 -0.33 -5.75
N VAL A 150 12.25 -1.17 -4.77
CA VAL A 150 13.21 -1.97 -3.97
C VAL A 150 14.05 -2.85 -4.89
N ARG A 151 13.43 -3.62 -5.78
CA ARG A 151 14.16 -4.51 -6.72
C ARG A 151 15.07 -3.76 -7.67
N ALA A 152 14.65 -2.60 -8.16
CA ALA A 152 15.51 -1.78 -9.01
C ALA A 152 16.79 -1.36 -8.26
N SER A 153 16.67 -1.02 -6.97
CA SER A 153 17.79 -0.67 -6.12
C SER A 153 18.69 -1.88 -5.80
N GLU A 154 18.10 -3.05 -5.51
CA GLU A 154 18.85 -4.30 -5.25
C GLU A 154 19.67 -4.75 -6.45
N ARG A 155 19.25 -4.43 -7.66
CA ARG A 155 20.01 -4.62 -8.90
C ARG A 155 21.10 -3.55 -9.12
N GLY A 156 21.39 -2.72 -8.13
CA GLY A 156 22.41 -1.68 -8.16
C GLY A 156 21.93 -0.33 -8.71
N GLY A 157 20.62 -0.17 -8.99
CA GLY A 157 20.04 1.10 -9.42
C GLY A 157 19.99 2.11 -8.28
N GLY A 158 20.15 3.40 -8.62
CA GLY A 158 19.94 4.52 -7.73
C GLY A 158 18.49 5.05 -7.77
N LEU A 159 18.32 6.29 -7.26
CA LEU A 159 17.01 6.94 -7.17
C LEU A 159 16.28 7.01 -8.54
N VAL A 160 16.99 7.36 -9.60
CA VAL A 160 16.42 7.50 -10.95
C VAL A 160 15.83 6.18 -11.46
N GLN A 161 16.58 5.07 -11.30
CA GLN A 161 16.13 3.73 -11.71
C GLN A 161 14.96 3.25 -10.87
N ALA A 162 14.96 3.52 -9.56
CA ALA A 162 13.86 3.20 -8.67
C ALA A 162 12.59 3.99 -9.01
N ILE A 163 12.71 5.28 -9.33
CA ILE A 163 11.60 6.11 -9.81
C ILE A 163 11.05 5.57 -11.13
N SER A 164 11.92 5.22 -12.08
CA SER A 164 11.51 4.67 -13.37
C SER A 164 10.75 3.35 -13.19
N ALA A 165 11.25 2.44 -12.35
CA ALA A 165 10.58 1.18 -12.04
C ALA A 165 9.23 1.40 -11.36
N ALA A 166 9.15 2.31 -10.38
CA ALA A 166 7.90 2.65 -9.72
C ALA A 166 6.86 3.19 -10.72
N ARG A 167 7.25 4.12 -11.59
CA ARG A 167 6.36 4.71 -12.61
C ARG A 167 5.85 3.69 -13.62
N SER A 168 6.71 2.78 -14.07
CA SER A 168 6.29 1.69 -14.96
C SER A 168 5.19 0.83 -14.34
N VAL A 169 5.29 0.54 -13.03
CA VAL A 169 4.24 -0.21 -12.33
C VAL A 169 2.99 0.64 -12.11
N ILE A 170 3.11 1.93 -11.74
CA ILE A 170 1.96 2.83 -11.57
C ILE A 170 1.08 2.89 -12.84
N GLU A 171 1.70 2.92 -14.01
CA GLU A 171 0.98 2.97 -15.29
C GLU A 171 0.20 1.67 -15.58
N ASN A 172 0.64 0.53 -15.05
CA ASN A 172 0.15 -0.79 -15.42
C ASN A 172 -0.56 -1.55 -14.28
N VAL A 173 -0.38 -1.13 -13.03
CA VAL A 173 -0.98 -1.83 -11.88
C VAL A 173 -2.49 -1.68 -11.86
N THR A 174 -3.16 -2.82 -11.70
CA THR A 174 -4.60 -2.92 -11.49
C THR A 174 -4.84 -3.58 -10.14
N LEU A 175 -5.78 -3.04 -9.35
CA LEU A 175 -6.26 -3.67 -8.13
C LEU A 175 -7.74 -4.00 -8.30
N LEU A 176 -8.08 -5.27 -8.19
CA LEU A 176 -9.43 -5.79 -8.16
C LEU A 176 -9.75 -6.19 -6.73
N ALA A 177 -10.91 -5.77 -6.21
CA ALA A 177 -11.33 -6.16 -4.87
C ALA A 177 -12.85 -6.26 -4.77
N PHE A 178 -13.35 -7.22 -4.02
CA PHE A 178 -14.73 -7.25 -3.58
C PHE A 178 -14.83 -7.11 -2.07
N LEU A 179 -15.91 -6.53 -1.63
CA LEU A 179 -16.20 -6.26 -0.23
C LEU A 179 -17.39 -7.09 0.25
N ASP A 180 -17.41 -7.37 1.53
CA ASP A 180 -18.57 -8.02 2.15
C ASP A 180 -19.76 -7.07 2.26
N THR A 181 -19.49 -5.78 2.44
CA THR A 181 -20.48 -4.72 2.55
C THR A 181 -19.89 -3.37 2.14
N LEU A 182 -20.73 -2.46 1.66
CA LEU A 182 -20.37 -1.05 1.41
C LEU A 182 -20.38 -0.17 2.66
N TYR A 183 -20.80 -0.72 3.80
CA TYR A 183 -21.00 0.06 5.03
C TYR A 183 -19.73 0.82 5.44
N PHE A 184 -18.57 0.15 5.46
CA PHE A 184 -17.30 0.74 5.92
C PHE A 184 -16.79 1.80 4.96
N VAL A 185 -16.85 1.54 3.67
CA VAL A 185 -16.45 2.52 2.64
C VAL A 185 -17.33 3.77 2.70
N TRP A 186 -18.64 3.59 2.90
CA TRP A 186 -19.60 4.69 3.06
C TRP A 186 -19.34 5.51 4.32
N LYS A 187 -19.22 4.86 5.47
CA LYS A 187 -18.95 5.52 6.74
C LYS A 187 -17.55 6.19 6.77
N GLY A 188 -16.58 5.59 6.11
CA GLY A 188 -15.23 6.13 5.99
C GLY A 188 -15.10 7.34 5.04
N GLY A 189 -16.18 7.73 4.35
CA GLY A 189 -16.19 8.90 3.45
C GLY A 189 -15.35 8.75 2.17
N ARG A 190 -14.84 7.55 1.84
CA ARG A 190 -14.03 7.27 0.64
C ARG A 190 -14.90 6.83 -0.55
N VAL A 191 -16.21 7.04 -0.47
CA VAL A 191 -17.25 6.58 -1.44
C VAL A 191 -17.53 7.57 -2.56
N LYS A 192 -16.92 8.76 -2.63
CA LYS A 192 -17.21 9.69 -3.74
C LYS A 192 -17.07 9.07 -5.14
N ALA A 193 -16.36 7.95 -5.23
CA ALA A 193 -16.19 7.16 -6.45
C ALA A 193 -17.22 6.05 -6.66
N ILE A 194 -18.11 5.78 -5.67
CA ILE A 194 -19.05 4.65 -5.74
C ILE A 194 -20.47 5.22 -5.68
N SER A 195 -21.11 5.35 -6.85
CA SER A 195 -22.52 5.72 -6.93
C SER A 195 -23.35 4.67 -6.18
N TYR A 196 -23.75 5.01 -4.96
CA TYR A 196 -24.58 4.16 -4.11
C TYR A 196 -26.06 4.54 -4.29
N ALA A 197 -26.84 3.68 -4.89
CA ALA A 197 -28.27 3.81 -4.98
C ALA A 197 -28.95 2.77 -4.07
N GLY A 198 -29.36 3.22 -2.87
CA GLY A 198 -30.42 2.60 -2.11
C GLY A 198 -30.09 1.37 -1.25
N THR A 199 -31.08 1.00 -0.44
CA THR A 199 -31.11 -0.08 0.56
C THR A 199 -31.00 -1.51 0.01
N ALA A 200 -31.00 -1.71 -1.31
CA ALA A 200 -30.81 -3.00 -1.97
C ALA A 200 -29.38 -3.59 -1.85
N ALA A 201 -28.44 -2.83 -1.28
CA ALA A 201 -27.03 -3.20 -1.16
C ALA A 201 -26.71 -4.22 -0.06
N LEU A 202 -27.67 -4.60 0.79
CA LEU A 202 -27.45 -5.50 1.93
C LEU A 202 -27.13 -6.96 1.56
N ARG A 203 -27.26 -7.35 0.28
CA ARG A 203 -27.06 -8.73 -0.18
C ARG A 203 -26.18 -8.83 -1.44
N ILE A 204 -25.25 -7.88 -1.61
CA ILE A 204 -24.31 -7.90 -2.73
C ILE A 204 -22.87 -7.88 -2.22
N LYS A 205 -21.97 -8.42 -3.00
CA LYS A 205 -20.50 -8.36 -2.83
C LYS A 205 -19.96 -7.39 -3.90
N PRO A 206 -19.96 -6.08 -3.65
CA PRO A 206 -19.55 -5.12 -4.67
C PRO A 206 -18.10 -5.37 -5.07
N LEU A 207 -17.86 -5.44 -6.39
CA LEU A 207 -16.55 -5.67 -6.98
C LEU A 207 -16.06 -4.39 -7.66
N PHE A 208 -14.86 -3.98 -7.32
CA PHE A 208 -14.23 -2.76 -7.79
C PHE A 208 -12.91 -3.03 -8.48
N GLU A 209 -12.58 -2.15 -9.43
CA GLU A 209 -11.26 -1.98 -10.02
C GLU A 209 -10.71 -0.63 -9.58
N LEU A 210 -9.49 -0.60 -9.07
CA LEU A 210 -8.71 0.63 -8.88
C LEU A 210 -7.57 0.63 -9.88
N ARG A 211 -7.52 1.66 -10.72
CA ARG A 211 -6.49 1.84 -11.72
C ARG A 211 -6.25 3.33 -11.94
N ARG A 212 -4.98 3.75 -11.95
CA ARG A 212 -4.57 5.16 -12.11
C ARG A 212 -5.31 6.10 -11.16
N GLY A 213 -5.41 5.71 -9.89
CA GLY A 213 -6.10 6.48 -8.86
C GLY A 213 -7.62 6.49 -8.97
N GLU A 214 -8.24 5.87 -9.97
CA GLU A 214 -9.68 5.86 -10.18
C GLU A 214 -10.34 4.54 -9.83
N ILE A 215 -11.47 4.61 -9.13
CA ILE A 215 -12.26 3.44 -8.75
C ILE A 215 -13.42 3.25 -9.73
N PHE A 216 -13.50 2.07 -10.29
CA PHE A 216 -14.58 1.64 -11.17
C PHE A 216 -15.40 0.54 -10.50
N ASN A 217 -16.73 0.67 -10.48
CA ASN A 217 -17.59 -0.43 -10.09
C ASN A 217 -17.73 -1.39 -11.28
N ILE A 218 -17.20 -2.57 -11.15
CA ILE A 218 -17.15 -3.57 -12.24
C ILE A 218 -18.10 -4.74 -12.00
N GLY A 219 -18.83 -4.76 -10.88
CA GLY A 219 -19.85 -5.77 -10.64
C GLY A 219 -20.51 -5.75 -9.28
N ARG A 220 -21.66 -6.46 -9.21
CA ARG A 220 -22.44 -6.59 -7.99
C ARG A 220 -22.88 -8.05 -7.77
N PRO A 221 -21.94 -9.01 -7.70
CA PRO A 221 -22.27 -10.40 -7.41
C PRO A 221 -22.96 -10.51 -6.04
N ARG A 222 -23.74 -11.57 -5.85
CA ARG A 222 -24.49 -11.79 -4.60
C ARG A 222 -23.83 -12.79 -3.66
N THR A 223 -22.85 -13.55 -4.15
CA THR A 223 -22.15 -14.56 -3.37
C THR A 223 -20.65 -14.39 -3.52
N THR A 224 -19.88 -14.86 -2.53
CA THR A 224 -18.41 -14.86 -2.55
C THR A 224 -17.89 -15.66 -3.73
N SER A 225 -18.47 -16.83 -4.03
CA SER A 225 -18.06 -17.66 -5.19
C SER A 225 -18.18 -16.86 -6.50
N ARG A 226 -19.34 -16.25 -6.77
CA ARG A 226 -19.52 -15.43 -7.98
C ARG A 226 -18.63 -14.19 -8.02
N ALA A 227 -18.30 -13.62 -6.86
CA ALA A 227 -17.35 -12.49 -6.77
C ALA A 227 -15.95 -12.96 -7.15
N THR A 228 -15.51 -14.08 -6.60
CA THR A 228 -14.21 -14.70 -6.89
C THR A 228 -14.09 -15.10 -8.36
N GLU A 229 -15.11 -15.80 -8.91
CA GLU A 229 -15.14 -16.19 -10.33
C GLU A 229 -15.01 -14.97 -11.25
N LYS A 230 -15.78 -13.92 -10.97
CA LYS A 230 -15.72 -12.69 -11.76
C LYS A 230 -14.38 -11.96 -11.62
N LEU A 231 -13.83 -11.91 -10.41
CA LEU A 231 -12.51 -11.33 -10.16
C LEU A 231 -11.43 -12.06 -10.97
N MET A 232 -11.39 -13.40 -10.90
CA MET A 232 -10.43 -14.22 -11.62
C MET A 232 -10.56 -14.04 -13.14
N ARG A 233 -11.77 -14.06 -13.69
CA ARG A 233 -12.00 -13.81 -15.12
C ARG A 233 -11.47 -12.44 -15.56
N ILE A 234 -11.71 -11.39 -14.80
CA ILE A 234 -11.21 -10.05 -15.13
C ILE A 234 -9.68 -9.99 -15.01
N LEU A 235 -9.10 -10.68 -14.02
CA LEU A 235 -7.66 -10.81 -13.88
C LEU A 235 -7.06 -11.48 -15.12
N GLU A 236 -7.62 -12.61 -15.58
CA GLU A 236 -7.18 -13.31 -16.78
C GLU A 236 -7.27 -12.43 -18.04
N GLU A 237 -8.39 -11.72 -18.21
CA GLU A 237 -8.60 -10.79 -19.32
C GLU A 237 -7.57 -9.65 -19.34
N ARG A 238 -7.11 -9.16 -18.17
CA ARG A 238 -6.21 -8.02 -18.03
C ARG A 238 -4.73 -8.41 -18.01
N ALA A 239 -4.39 -9.53 -17.37
CA ALA A 239 -3.01 -9.98 -17.24
C ALA A 239 -2.43 -10.49 -18.56
N GLY A 240 -3.25 -11.16 -19.39
CA GLY A 240 -2.78 -11.81 -20.62
C GLY A 240 -1.85 -12.99 -20.30
N SER A 241 -0.95 -13.32 -21.25
CA SER A 241 -0.01 -14.46 -21.14
C SER A 241 1.38 -14.05 -20.62
N ARG A 242 1.52 -12.94 -19.94
CA ARG A 242 2.80 -12.37 -19.49
C ARG A 242 3.14 -12.81 -18.07
N ARG A 243 4.42 -12.68 -17.68
CA ARG A 243 4.85 -12.87 -16.29
C ARG A 243 4.13 -11.90 -15.36
N LEU A 244 3.53 -12.45 -14.33
CA LEU A 244 2.67 -11.74 -13.41
C LEU A 244 3.39 -11.39 -12.10
N HIS A 245 3.18 -10.17 -11.64
CA HIS A 245 3.47 -9.75 -10.28
C HIS A 245 2.14 -9.55 -9.57
N ALA A 246 1.90 -10.23 -8.45
CA ALA A 246 0.62 -10.20 -7.78
C ALA A 246 0.73 -10.07 -6.25
N ALA A 247 -0.22 -9.34 -5.68
CA ALA A 247 -0.44 -9.23 -4.25
C ALA A 247 -1.89 -9.60 -3.96
N VAL A 248 -2.13 -10.71 -3.27
CA VAL A 248 -3.45 -11.10 -2.80
C VAL A 248 -3.66 -10.52 -1.41
N MET A 249 -4.73 -9.77 -1.23
CA MET A 249 -5.01 -9.07 0.04
C MET A 249 -6.31 -9.56 0.63
N HIS A 250 -6.39 -9.61 1.96
CA HIS A 250 -7.64 -9.94 2.64
C HIS A 250 -7.84 -9.12 3.92
N GLY A 251 -9.10 -8.95 4.31
CA GLY A 251 -9.51 -8.50 5.62
C GLY A 251 -10.16 -9.65 6.36
N ASP A 252 -9.38 -10.35 7.22
CA ASP A 252 -9.85 -11.48 8.04
C ASP A 252 -10.48 -12.64 7.21
N SER A 253 -9.86 -12.99 6.08
CA SER A 253 -10.29 -14.07 5.17
C SER A 253 -9.10 -14.80 4.55
N PRO A 254 -8.18 -15.36 5.37
CA PRO A 254 -6.92 -15.93 4.88
C PRO A 254 -7.12 -17.18 4.02
N GLU A 255 -8.11 -18.01 4.31
CA GLU A 255 -8.40 -19.23 3.56
C GLU A 255 -8.77 -18.90 2.10
N LEU A 256 -9.68 -17.93 1.91
CA LEU A 256 -10.10 -17.49 0.59
C LEU A 256 -8.96 -16.80 -0.17
N ALA A 257 -8.13 -16.01 0.52
CA ALA A 257 -6.98 -15.37 -0.08
C ALA A 257 -5.96 -16.41 -0.59
N ASN A 258 -5.68 -17.45 0.20
CA ASN A 258 -4.80 -18.54 -0.21
C ASN A 258 -5.40 -19.37 -1.37
N GLU A 259 -6.71 -19.61 -1.38
CA GLU A 259 -7.39 -20.26 -2.52
C GLU A 259 -7.20 -19.44 -3.81
N ILE A 260 -7.38 -18.13 -3.75
CA ILE A 260 -7.18 -17.24 -4.90
C ILE A 260 -5.71 -17.24 -5.32
N ARG A 261 -4.77 -17.14 -4.37
CA ARG A 261 -3.33 -17.23 -4.67
C ARG A 261 -3.01 -18.51 -5.44
N ASN A 262 -3.46 -19.68 -4.96
CA ASN A 262 -3.20 -20.95 -5.60
C ASN A 262 -3.82 -21.02 -7.02
N LYS A 263 -5.00 -20.43 -7.24
CA LYS A 263 -5.60 -20.33 -8.58
C LYS A 263 -4.73 -19.48 -9.51
N ILE A 264 -4.20 -18.36 -9.03
CA ILE A 264 -3.31 -17.49 -9.82
C ILE A 264 -2.02 -18.23 -10.18
N GLU A 265 -1.38 -18.91 -9.22
CA GLU A 265 -0.15 -19.68 -9.46
C GLU A 265 -0.35 -20.82 -10.47
N ASN A 266 -1.55 -21.39 -10.54
CA ASN A 266 -1.88 -22.43 -11.52
C ASN A 266 -2.17 -21.89 -12.93
N LEU A 267 -2.58 -20.63 -13.06
CA LEU A 267 -2.97 -20.01 -14.32
C LEU A 267 -1.87 -19.17 -14.97
N PHE A 268 -0.93 -18.65 -14.17
CA PHE A 268 0.06 -17.69 -14.63
C PHE A 268 1.48 -18.07 -14.21
N GLU A 269 2.46 -17.72 -15.03
CA GLU A 269 3.86 -17.65 -14.61
C GLU A 269 4.05 -16.43 -13.72
N CYS A 270 4.10 -16.65 -12.40
CA CYS A 270 4.26 -15.59 -11.43
C CYS A 270 5.75 -15.30 -11.18
N GLN A 271 6.21 -14.08 -11.48
CA GLN A 271 7.53 -13.60 -11.06
C GLN A 271 7.57 -13.36 -9.56
N GLU A 272 6.46 -12.91 -9.00
CA GLU A 272 6.19 -12.84 -7.57
C GLU A 272 4.70 -12.96 -7.29
N ILE A 273 4.38 -13.61 -6.19
CA ILE A 273 3.05 -13.58 -5.61
C ILE A 273 3.15 -13.70 -4.09
N TYR A 274 2.39 -12.91 -3.39
CA TYR A 274 2.29 -12.98 -1.93
C TYR A 274 0.87 -12.75 -1.44
N VAL A 275 0.60 -13.18 -0.22
CA VAL A 275 -0.65 -12.90 0.50
C VAL A 275 -0.34 -11.94 1.64
N SER A 276 -1.15 -10.90 1.81
CA SER A 276 -1.06 -9.99 2.94
C SER A 276 -2.42 -9.71 3.57
N GLU A 277 -2.45 -9.65 4.89
CA GLU A 277 -3.62 -9.16 5.62
C GLU A 277 -3.62 -7.63 5.60
N CYS A 278 -4.74 -7.04 5.21
CA CYS A 278 -4.91 -5.60 5.21
C CYS A 278 -4.75 -5.04 6.63
N SER A 279 -4.00 -3.96 6.75
CA SER A 279 -3.76 -3.29 8.02
C SER A 279 -5.08 -2.77 8.65
N PRO A 280 -5.09 -2.48 9.97
CA PRO A 280 -6.25 -1.88 10.62
C PRO A 280 -6.80 -0.64 9.92
N VAL A 281 -5.93 0.23 9.42
CA VAL A 281 -6.37 1.42 8.66
C VAL A 281 -7.07 1.03 7.37
N MET A 282 -6.53 0.09 6.60
CA MET A 282 -7.18 -0.41 5.39
C MET A 282 -8.50 -1.14 5.71
N GLY A 283 -8.49 -1.99 6.74
CA GLY A 283 -9.66 -2.71 7.22
C GLY A 283 -10.79 -1.80 7.71
N SER A 284 -10.46 -0.62 8.27
CA SER A 284 -11.47 0.34 8.71
C SER A 284 -12.33 0.91 7.58
N HIS A 285 -11.79 0.95 6.37
CA HIS A 285 -12.50 1.43 5.17
C HIS A 285 -13.13 0.30 4.35
N ALA A 286 -12.48 -0.85 4.31
CA ALA A 286 -12.95 -1.98 3.49
C ALA A 286 -13.81 -2.99 4.28
N GLY A 287 -13.59 -3.09 5.58
CA GLY A 287 -14.27 -4.03 6.48
C GLY A 287 -13.72 -5.45 6.44
N PRO A 288 -14.13 -6.29 7.39
CA PRO A 288 -13.85 -7.72 7.35
C PRO A 288 -14.56 -8.36 6.15
N GLY A 289 -13.96 -9.42 5.59
CA GLY A 289 -14.47 -10.10 4.39
C GLY A 289 -14.04 -9.45 3.07
N LEU A 290 -13.23 -8.36 3.10
CA LEU A 290 -12.53 -7.88 1.93
C LEU A 290 -11.63 -8.99 1.38
N VAL A 291 -11.65 -9.19 0.06
CA VAL A 291 -10.60 -9.91 -0.68
C VAL A 291 -10.30 -9.17 -1.97
N GLY A 292 -9.02 -9.04 -2.29
CA GLY A 292 -8.57 -8.35 -3.49
C GLY A 292 -7.27 -8.91 -4.03
N VAL A 293 -6.99 -8.59 -5.29
CA VAL A 293 -5.75 -8.89 -5.98
C VAL A 293 -5.27 -7.62 -6.66
N ALA A 294 -4.09 -7.15 -6.29
CA ALA A 294 -3.35 -6.19 -7.09
C ALA A 294 -2.37 -6.94 -7.98
N PHE A 295 -2.22 -6.51 -9.23
CA PHE A 295 -1.33 -7.15 -10.17
C PHE A 295 -0.88 -6.21 -11.28
N TRP A 296 0.25 -6.53 -11.87
CA TRP A 296 0.74 -5.98 -13.13
C TRP A 296 1.53 -7.06 -13.86
N SER A 297 1.65 -6.91 -15.17
CA SER A 297 2.38 -7.84 -16.02
C SER A 297 3.59 -7.16 -16.66
N GLU A 298 4.71 -7.87 -16.78
CA GLU A 298 5.90 -7.36 -17.45
C GLU A 298 5.57 -7.00 -18.92
N SER A 299 6.11 -5.90 -19.41
CA SER A 299 6.08 -5.60 -20.86
C SER A 299 6.92 -6.62 -21.62
N LEU A 300 6.46 -7.04 -22.80
CA LEU A 300 7.24 -7.87 -23.71
C LEU A 300 8.47 -7.11 -24.19
#